data_1feee1d6e78edcc5cd18f9480abd7d89
#
_entry.id   1feee1d6e78edcc5cd18f9480abd7d89
#
_cell.length_a   1.000
_cell.length_b   1.000
_cell.length_c   1.000
_cell.angle_alpha   90.00
_cell.angle_beta   90.00
_cell.angle_gamma   90.00
#
_symmetry.space_group_name_H-M   'P 1'
#
loop_
_entity.id
_entity.type
_entity.pdbx_description
1 polymer ?
#
loop_
_entity_poly.entity_id
_entity_poly.type
_entity_poly.pdbx_seq_one_letter_code
_entity_poly.pdbx_strand_id
1 'polypeptide(L)'
;AYVPELTKALRVGPQSAGAEPGPAAYGKGGTEPTVTDANVVLGYLPASAKLGGDMDMDATRAEAAVEAIGKAMGLSTHDSAEGIVKIVNENMFGALRLVSVEQGFDPRDFALVAFGGAGPLHANALGKLMNS
;
A
#
# COMPACT_ATOMS: atom_id res chain seq x y z
N ALA A 1 -2.97 -3.35 7.07
CA ALA A 1 -4.38 -3.34 6.68
C ALA A 1 -5.17 -4.27 7.60
N TYR A 2 -6.40 -3.94 7.89
CA TYR A 2 -7.27 -4.72 8.76
C TYR A 2 -8.74 -4.43 8.48
N VAL A 3 -9.61 -5.35 8.94
CA VAL A 3 -11.06 -5.20 8.81
C VAL A 3 -11.67 -5.23 10.22
N PRO A 4 -12.17 -4.09 10.74
CA PRO A 4 -12.87 -4.07 12.02
C PRO A 4 -14.15 -4.92 11.99
N GLU A 5 -14.41 -5.67 13.07
CA GLU A 5 -15.58 -6.53 13.13
C GLU A 5 -16.91 -5.76 13.04
N LEU A 6 -16.98 -4.58 13.64
CA LEU A 6 -18.20 -3.79 13.69
C LEU A 6 -18.58 -3.21 12.32
N THR A 7 -17.63 -2.70 11.57
CA THR A 7 -17.90 -2.00 10.30
C THR A 7 -17.76 -2.89 9.08
N LYS A 8 -16.99 -3.97 9.18
CA LYS A 8 -16.61 -4.84 8.05
C LYS A 8 -15.95 -4.09 6.90
N ALA A 9 -15.46 -2.87 7.13
CA ALA A 9 -14.83 -2.03 6.13
C ALA A 9 -13.31 -2.14 6.24
N LEU A 10 -12.64 -2.30 5.10
CA LEU A 10 -11.18 -2.36 5.04
C LEU A 10 -10.56 -1.04 5.49
N ARG A 11 -9.56 -1.10 6.35
CA ARG A 11 -8.78 0.04 6.80
C ARG A 11 -7.29 -0.16 6.56
N VAL A 12 -6.60 0.91 6.20
CA VAL A 12 -5.16 0.94 5.97
C VAL A 12 -4.56 2.03 6.85
N GLY A 13 -3.65 1.64 7.76
CA GLY A 13 -3.05 2.58 8.71
C GLY A 13 -4.02 3.04 9.80
N PRO A 14 -3.59 3.98 10.65
CA PRO A 14 -2.28 4.64 10.67
C PRO A 14 -1.12 3.77 11.19
N GLN A 15 -1.41 2.60 11.76
CA GLN A 15 -0.39 1.71 12.30
C GLN A 15 0.52 1.19 11.19
N SER A 16 1.79 1.04 11.51
CA SER A 16 2.79 0.49 10.60
C SER A 16 3.41 -0.77 11.21
N ALA A 17 3.64 -1.76 10.36
CA ALA A 17 4.39 -2.96 10.77
C ALA A 17 5.89 -2.68 10.92
N GLY A 18 6.35 -1.53 10.45
CA GLY A 18 7.76 -1.16 10.49
C GLY A 18 8.64 -2.09 9.65
N ALA A 19 9.91 -2.20 10.02
CA ALA A 19 10.84 -3.13 9.41
C ALA A 19 10.80 -4.50 10.10
N GLU A 20 10.40 -4.53 11.36
CA GLU A 20 10.27 -5.75 12.18
C GLU A 20 8.99 -5.67 13.03
N PRO A 21 8.08 -6.63 12.91
CA PRO A 21 8.18 -7.81 12.03
C PRO A 21 8.07 -7.46 10.55
N GLY A 22 7.60 -6.25 10.20
CA GLY A 22 7.48 -5.79 8.84
C GLY A 22 6.36 -6.49 8.06
N PRO A 23 6.32 -6.26 6.74
CA PRO A 23 5.42 -6.97 5.85
C PRO A 23 5.59 -8.48 5.95
N ALA A 24 4.50 -9.24 5.73
CA ALA A 24 4.55 -10.69 5.68
C ALA A 24 5.56 -11.18 4.64
N ALA A 25 5.69 -10.47 3.52
CA ALA A 25 6.64 -10.77 2.47
C ALA A 25 8.11 -10.75 2.92
N TYR A 26 8.44 -10.07 4.01
CA TYR A 26 9.82 -10.03 4.51
C TYR A 26 10.25 -11.32 5.23
N GLY A 27 9.29 -12.14 5.64
CA GLY A 27 9.60 -13.41 6.29
C GLY A 27 10.21 -13.28 7.68
N LYS A 28 9.98 -12.16 8.36
CA LYS A 28 10.51 -11.87 9.70
C LYS A 28 9.48 -12.02 10.82
N GLY A 29 8.43 -12.81 10.57
CA GLY A 29 7.38 -13.08 11.55
C GLY A 29 6.11 -12.25 11.39
N GLY A 30 6.05 -11.32 10.45
CA GLY A 30 4.84 -10.57 10.16
C GLY A 30 3.77 -11.46 9.54
N THR A 31 2.53 -11.36 10.01
CA THR A 31 1.39 -12.13 9.51
C THR A 31 0.25 -11.24 9.04
N GLU A 32 0.21 -10.00 9.46
CA GLU A 32 -0.82 -9.05 9.05
C GLU A 32 -0.45 -8.42 7.70
N PRO A 33 -1.43 -8.28 6.79
CA PRO A 33 -1.15 -7.73 5.47
C PRO A 33 -0.81 -6.25 5.53
N THR A 34 0.17 -5.86 4.73
CA THR A 34 0.61 -4.47 4.57
C THR A 34 0.42 -4.00 3.14
N VAL A 35 0.65 -2.70 2.90
CA VAL A 35 0.67 -2.14 1.55
C VAL A 35 1.76 -2.81 0.69
N THR A 36 2.91 -3.10 1.29
CA THR A 36 3.99 -3.82 0.60
C THR A 36 3.52 -5.20 0.12
N ASP A 37 2.81 -5.94 0.97
CA ASP A 37 2.26 -7.26 0.61
C ASP A 37 1.27 -7.14 -0.55
N ALA A 38 0.40 -6.13 -0.53
CA ALA A 38 -0.53 -5.87 -1.62
C ALA A 38 0.20 -5.57 -2.94
N ASN A 39 1.26 -4.77 -2.90
CA ASN A 39 2.06 -4.47 -4.08
C ASN A 39 2.78 -5.71 -4.63
N VAL A 40 3.20 -6.63 -3.76
CA VAL A 40 3.78 -7.92 -4.18
C VAL A 40 2.72 -8.78 -4.87
N VAL A 41 1.53 -8.91 -4.28
CA VAL A 41 0.42 -9.68 -4.86
C VAL A 41 0.03 -9.15 -6.24
N LEU A 42 -0.01 -7.82 -6.40
CA LEU A 42 -0.38 -7.20 -7.67
C LEU A 42 0.75 -7.17 -8.71
N GLY A 43 1.96 -7.56 -8.32
CA GLY A 43 3.11 -7.57 -9.21
C GLY A 43 3.77 -6.21 -9.43
N TYR A 44 3.33 -5.16 -8.73
CA TYR A 44 3.99 -3.85 -8.80
C TYR A 44 5.36 -3.88 -8.13
N LEU A 45 5.53 -4.72 -7.13
CA LEU A 45 6.81 -5.00 -6.49
C LEU A 45 7.14 -6.47 -6.75
N PRO A 46 8.08 -6.77 -7.65
CA PRO A 46 8.44 -8.16 -7.95
C PRO A 46 9.00 -8.88 -6.73
N ALA A 47 8.64 -10.17 -6.57
CA ALA A 47 9.17 -10.98 -5.48
C ALA A 47 10.70 -11.12 -5.55
N SER A 48 11.28 -10.96 -6.74
CA SER A 48 12.73 -10.95 -6.96
C SER A 48 13.40 -9.64 -6.55
N ALA A 49 12.62 -8.59 -6.24
CA ALA A 49 13.19 -7.32 -5.81
C ALA A 49 13.84 -7.47 -4.44
N LYS A 50 15.03 -6.91 -4.32
CA LYS A 50 15.77 -6.88 -3.06
C LYS A 50 15.70 -5.46 -2.48
N LEU A 51 15.04 -5.34 -1.32
CA LEU A 51 14.98 -4.07 -0.62
C LEU A 51 16.10 -4.00 0.43
N GLY A 52 16.88 -2.92 0.37
CA GLY A 52 17.97 -2.74 1.33
C GLY A 52 19.13 -3.73 1.17
N GLY A 53 19.40 -4.19 -0.04
CA GLY A 53 20.55 -5.05 -0.37
C GLY A 53 20.22 -6.53 -0.51
N ASP A 54 20.19 -7.29 0.57
CA ASP A 54 20.11 -8.76 0.50
C ASP A 54 18.76 -9.37 0.92
N MET A 55 17.74 -8.54 1.15
CA MET A 55 16.43 -9.03 1.58
C MET A 55 15.63 -9.59 0.40
N ASP A 56 15.33 -10.89 0.45
CA ASP A 56 14.43 -11.53 -0.51
C ASP A 56 12.98 -11.39 -0.07
N MET A 57 12.09 -11.19 -1.04
CA MET A 57 10.65 -11.10 -0.79
C MET A 57 10.01 -12.47 -0.96
N ASP A 58 9.08 -12.80 -0.06
CA ASP A 58 8.31 -14.05 -0.13
C ASP A 58 6.88 -13.75 -0.59
N ALA A 59 6.61 -13.99 -1.87
CA ALA A 59 5.30 -13.76 -2.46
C ALA A 59 4.22 -14.66 -1.83
N THR A 60 4.54 -15.88 -1.44
CA THR A 60 3.58 -16.81 -0.84
C THR A 60 3.08 -16.27 0.51
N ARG A 61 3.96 -15.70 1.31
CA ARG A 61 3.58 -15.08 2.59
C ARG A 61 2.74 -13.83 2.39
N ALA A 62 3.06 -13.02 1.39
CA ALA A 62 2.25 -11.86 1.03
C ALA A 62 0.84 -12.28 0.60
N GLU A 63 0.73 -13.28 -0.26
CA GLU A 63 -0.55 -13.81 -0.71
C GLU A 63 -1.39 -14.35 0.44
N ALA A 64 -0.78 -15.11 1.35
CA ALA A 64 -1.48 -15.67 2.51
C ALA A 64 -2.04 -14.57 3.43
N ALA A 65 -1.27 -13.53 3.68
CA ALA A 65 -1.70 -12.40 4.51
C ALA A 65 -2.86 -11.63 3.88
N VAL A 66 -2.77 -11.34 2.58
CA VAL A 66 -3.84 -10.63 1.86
C VAL A 66 -5.08 -11.51 1.71
N GLU A 67 -4.92 -12.81 1.48
CA GLU A 67 -6.03 -13.77 1.42
C GLU A 67 -6.84 -13.78 2.72
N ALA A 68 -6.18 -13.71 3.86
CA ALA A 68 -6.86 -13.69 5.16
C ALA A 68 -7.82 -12.50 5.28
N ILE A 69 -7.41 -11.31 4.82
CA ILE A 69 -8.28 -10.13 4.76
C ILE A 69 -9.40 -10.33 3.73
N GLY A 70 -9.09 -10.92 2.59
CA GLY A 70 -10.09 -11.21 1.56
C GLY A 70 -11.21 -12.11 2.06
N LYS A 71 -10.88 -13.12 2.83
CA LYS A 71 -11.87 -14.01 3.45
C LYS A 71 -12.82 -13.25 4.38
N ALA A 72 -12.31 -12.31 5.16
CA ALA A 72 -13.12 -11.49 6.05
C ALA A 72 -14.10 -10.58 5.30
N MET A 73 -13.77 -10.19 4.08
CA MET A 73 -14.59 -9.30 3.24
C MET A 73 -15.40 -10.03 2.16
N GLY A 74 -15.17 -11.31 1.95
CA GLY A 74 -15.77 -12.06 0.85
C GLY A 74 -15.19 -11.70 -0.51
N LEU A 75 -13.93 -11.27 -0.56
CA LEU A 75 -13.23 -10.87 -1.79
C LEU A 75 -12.10 -11.83 -2.14
N SER A 76 -11.72 -11.85 -3.42
CA SER A 76 -10.53 -12.55 -3.87
C SER A 76 -9.26 -11.90 -3.31
N THR A 77 -8.15 -12.62 -3.33
CA THR A 77 -6.85 -12.08 -2.93
C THR A 77 -6.45 -10.89 -3.79
N HIS A 78 -6.64 -10.98 -5.10
CA HIS A 78 -6.33 -9.88 -6.02
C HIS A 78 -7.18 -8.63 -5.74
N ASP A 79 -8.49 -8.79 -5.60
CA ASP A 79 -9.39 -7.66 -5.31
C ASP A 79 -9.09 -7.04 -3.95
N SER A 80 -8.71 -7.85 -2.97
CA SER A 80 -8.31 -7.37 -1.65
C SER A 80 -7.03 -6.54 -1.72
N ALA A 81 -6.04 -7.00 -2.49
CA ALA A 81 -4.80 -6.25 -2.71
C ALA A 81 -5.07 -4.92 -3.43
N GLU A 82 -5.92 -4.90 -4.43
CA GLU A 82 -6.33 -3.66 -5.11
C GLU A 82 -7.03 -2.70 -4.15
N GLY A 83 -7.89 -3.21 -3.28
CA GLY A 83 -8.57 -2.42 -2.25
C GLY A 83 -7.59 -1.75 -1.29
N ILE A 84 -6.57 -2.48 -0.84
CA ILE A 84 -5.53 -1.95 0.05
C ILE A 84 -4.78 -0.80 -0.64
N VAL A 85 -4.33 -1.01 -1.87
CA VAL A 85 -3.59 0.00 -2.63
C VAL A 85 -4.46 1.23 -2.93
N LYS A 86 -5.72 1.02 -3.28
CA LYS A 86 -6.66 2.13 -3.52
C LYS A 86 -6.82 2.99 -2.28
N ILE A 87 -7.00 2.39 -1.11
CA ILE A 87 -7.19 3.14 0.14
C ILE A 87 -5.93 3.92 0.50
N VAL A 88 -4.74 3.31 0.40
CA VAL A 88 -3.51 4.04 0.72
C VAL A 88 -3.25 5.17 -0.26
N ASN A 89 -3.58 5.01 -1.55
CA ASN A 89 -3.47 6.08 -2.52
C ASN A 89 -4.40 7.24 -2.18
N GLU A 90 -5.63 6.95 -1.76
CA GLU A 90 -6.58 7.99 -1.31
C GLU A 90 -6.06 8.70 -0.05
N ASN A 91 -5.47 7.97 0.89
CA ASN A 91 -4.88 8.55 2.09
C ASN A 91 -3.72 9.48 1.73
N MET A 92 -2.84 9.07 0.82
CA MET A 92 -1.73 9.89 0.34
C MET A 92 -2.22 11.11 -0.43
N PHE A 93 -3.25 10.95 -1.26
CA PHE A 93 -3.87 12.06 -1.97
C PHE A 93 -4.43 13.10 -0.99
N GLY A 94 -5.09 12.66 0.09
CA GLY A 94 -5.56 13.55 1.14
C GLY A 94 -4.44 14.38 1.76
N ALA A 95 -3.29 13.75 2.03
CA ALA A 95 -2.12 14.45 2.56
C ALA A 95 -1.56 15.48 1.57
N LEU A 96 -1.51 15.13 0.30
CA LEU A 96 -1.06 16.06 -0.75
C LEU A 96 -1.99 17.25 -0.89
N ARG A 97 -3.30 17.05 -0.74
CA ARG A 97 -4.28 18.14 -0.76
C ARG A 97 -4.07 19.14 0.38
N LEU A 98 -3.71 18.64 1.57
CA LEU A 98 -3.44 19.50 2.72
C LEU A 98 -2.32 20.50 2.45
N VAL A 99 -1.29 20.10 1.70
CA VAL A 99 -0.14 20.95 1.41
C VAL A 99 -0.26 21.70 0.07
N SER A 100 -1.31 21.48 -0.69
CA SER A 100 -1.54 22.14 -1.98
C SER A 100 -2.87 22.91 -1.99
N VAL A 101 -3.97 22.26 -2.35
CA VAL A 101 -5.29 22.91 -2.52
C VAL A 101 -5.72 23.65 -1.27
N GLU A 102 -5.59 23.07 -0.09
CA GLU A 102 -5.99 23.68 1.16
C GLU A 102 -5.09 24.84 1.59
N GLN A 103 -3.89 24.94 1.00
CA GLN A 103 -3.00 26.09 1.17
C GLN A 103 -3.14 27.12 0.04
N GLY A 104 -4.09 26.93 -0.86
CA GLY A 104 -4.34 27.85 -1.97
C GLY A 104 -3.50 27.60 -3.22
N PHE A 105 -2.81 26.47 -3.31
CA PHE A 105 -2.01 26.11 -4.48
C PHE A 105 -2.78 25.14 -5.39
N ASP A 106 -2.71 25.38 -6.70
CA ASP A 106 -3.26 24.46 -7.69
C ASP A 106 -2.20 23.37 -7.99
N PRO A 107 -2.47 22.10 -7.71
CA PRO A 107 -1.50 21.02 -7.95
C PRO A 107 -1.12 20.89 -9.43
N ARG A 108 -1.94 21.38 -10.36
CA ARG A 108 -1.62 21.37 -11.80
C ARG A 108 -0.45 22.27 -12.16
N ASP A 109 -0.11 23.22 -11.29
CA ASP A 109 1.03 24.13 -11.50
C ASP A 109 2.36 23.55 -11.00
N PHE A 110 2.34 22.34 -10.44
CA PHE A 110 3.48 21.70 -9.82
C PHE A 110 3.72 20.31 -10.39
N ALA A 111 4.95 19.84 -10.27
CA ALA A 111 5.30 18.47 -10.59
C ALA A 111 5.28 17.61 -9.32
N LEU A 112 4.75 16.39 -9.43
CA LEU A 112 4.83 15.40 -8.36
C LEU A 112 6.18 14.70 -8.44
N VAL A 113 6.99 14.84 -7.39
CA VAL A 113 8.29 14.17 -7.30
C VAL A 113 8.14 12.90 -6.46
N ALA A 114 8.35 11.76 -7.07
CA ALA A 114 8.31 10.47 -6.40
C ALA A 114 9.73 10.02 -6.07
N PHE A 115 9.97 9.74 -4.79
CA PHE A 115 11.28 9.29 -4.33
C PHE A 115 11.14 8.30 -3.18
N GLY A 116 12.24 7.67 -2.78
CA GLY A 116 12.27 6.66 -1.74
C GLY A 116 12.01 5.26 -2.30
N GLY A 117 11.88 4.28 -1.41
CA GLY A 117 11.70 2.87 -1.78
C GLY A 117 10.35 2.57 -2.42
N ALA A 118 9.25 3.00 -1.80
CA ALA A 118 7.89 2.68 -2.22
C ALA A 118 7.17 3.83 -2.94
N GLY A 119 7.61 5.07 -2.77
CA GLY A 119 6.98 6.23 -3.38
C GLY A 119 6.68 6.09 -4.88
N PRO A 120 7.65 5.66 -5.69
CA PRO A 120 7.45 5.49 -7.13
C PRO A 120 6.35 4.49 -7.51
N LEU A 121 6.06 3.51 -6.68
CA LEU A 121 5.00 2.53 -6.94
C LEU A 121 3.60 3.17 -6.99
N HIS A 122 3.42 4.28 -6.32
CA HIS A 122 2.13 4.97 -6.18
C HIS A 122 2.04 6.26 -7.00
N ALA A 123 3.15 6.70 -7.59
CA ALA A 123 3.24 8.02 -8.24
C ALA A 123 2.24 8.22 -9.37
N ASN A 124 2.04 7.22 -10.23
CA ASN A 124 1.13 7.32 -11.36
C ASN A 124 -0.33 7.49 -10.90
N ALA A 125 -0.75 6.70 -9.91
CA ALA A 125 -2.10 6.78 -9.36
C ALA A 125 -2.34 8.14 -8.69
N LEU A 126 -1.36 8.63 -7.93
CA LEU A 126 -1.44 9.94 -7.27
C LEU A 126 -1.49 11.07 -8.29
N GLY A 127 -0.68 11.01 -9.35
CA GLY A 127 -0.71 11.98 -10.43
C GLY A 127 -2.07 12.06 -11.09
N LYS A 128 -2.70 10.92 -11.35
CA LYS A 128 -4.06 10.87 -11.91
C LYS A 128 -5.10 11.50 -10.98
N LEU A 129 -5.04 11.20 -9.67
CA LEU A 129 -5.95 11.77 -8.69
C LEU A 129 -5.80 13.30 -8.58
N MET A 130 -4.59 13.81 -8.75
CA MET A 130 -4.29 15.24 -8.68
C MET A 130 -4.46 15.97 -10.00
N ASN A 131 -4.68 15.29 -11.11
CA ASN A 131 -4.70 15.83 -12.47
C ASN A 131 -3.40 16.55 -12.85
N SER A 132 -2.31 16.07 -12.36
CA SER A 132 -1.00 16.63 -12.65
C SER A 132 -0.25 15.85 -13.74
#